data_6f08bd3ac756fa30203e07c29edffd6a
#
_entry.id   6f08bd3ac756fa30203e07c29edffd6a
#
_cell.length_a   1.000
_cell.length_b   1.000
_cell.length_c   1.000
_cell.angle_alpha   90.00
_cell.angle_beta   90.00
_cell.angle_gamma   90.00
#
_symmetry.space_group_name_H-M   'P 1'
#
loop_
_entity.id
_entity.type
_entity.pdbx_description
1 polymer ?
#
loop_
_entity_poly.entity_id
_entity_poly.type
_entity_poly.pdbx_seq_one_letter_code
_entity_poly.pdbx_strand_id
1 'polypeptide(L)'
;MAIRRIDAAGPRARDRPRRWLEPRPLARRAAARAVGRFSPALVGLGLGLLALGPGLAPGFVLSYDMVFVPSPPFSALTFGLSGGPPRAVPSDAVVAALSRLMPADAVQKLILLLIFVLACSGAAALVAVRGRPDAMADSPDMPRRPGTAVADMPLAARLAAGVCYAWNPFVAERLIIGQWALLLGYAGLPWVLRSLCRGGERIRLGRLAAALVPAAVGGVFALAVTALVALPAAVSRGGRRERARRLATVVMLLGAFSLPWLIPALLIPVHTDSRGVDAFAARADTPFGAAGSLLMLGGSWNAQTVPRGYGGLASVVWLAVVLAALAGYALLARPQRCCRGLGVGALAGLVIAVAGAAAPGRAALTDLVRAWPGFAVLRDGQQYLAPLALAEAVGLGVAVAWIVGAAKAAVAGDHPPGRGTTAAIRVPAALGVLGMLAPVLLLPGLAWGAAGRLHSAHYPASWQQARRIIDGDQHPGAALVLPWAAYRRYPWNGEEALYEPWPRLLRRRVIWNDALQVGQQTVAAENPDAGRLAPIVSSSGPLMARLREAGIRYVIVDAGPLLARRTSGPAARAWLPGASVLLADRDLVVYRLP
;
A
#
# COMPACT_ATOMS: atom_id res chain seq x y z
N MET A 1 -5.59 -46.11 94.94
CA MET A 1 -4.38 -45.40 94.52
C MET A 1 -4.12 -45.64 93.06
N ALA A 2 -4.56 -44.76 92.21
CA ALA A 2 -4.61 -44.96 90.77
C ALA A 2 -3.64 -44.03 90.04
N ILE A 3 -2.69 -44.62 89.32
CA ILE A 3 -1.75 -43.86 88.48
C ILE A 3 -2.26 -43.81 87.09
N ARG A 4 -2.57 -42.62 86.62
CA ARG A 4 -2.91 -42.32 85.22
C ARG A 4 -1.66 -42.21 84.38
N ARG A 5 -1.59 -42.99 83.31
CA ARG A 5 -0.62 -42.78 82.23
C ARG A 5 -1.16 -41.71 81.26
N ILE A 6 -0.28 -40.78 80.95
CA ILE A 6 -0.57 -39.71 79.92
C ILE A 6 0.16 -40.18 78.67
N ASP A 7 -0.58 -40.48 77.64
CA ASP A 7 -0.04 -40.73 76.27
C ASP A 7 0.06 -39.39 75.55
N ALA A 8 1.27 -38.95 75.25
CA ALA A 8 1.57 -37.79 74.40
C ALA A 8 1.63 -38.21 72.94
N ALA A 9 0.56 -38.01 72.20
CA ALA A 9 0.58 -38.11 70.72
C ALA A 9 0.82 -36.74 70.10
N GLY A 10 2.04 -36.49 69.58
CA GLY A 10 2.38 -35.26 68.84
C GLY A 10 1.67 -35.18 67.50
N PRO A 11 1.30 -33.97 67.03
CA PRO A 11 0.60 -33.83 65.75
C PRO A 11 1.53 -34.06 64.58
N ARG A 12 1.17 -35.02 63.71
CA ARG A 12 1.81 -35.28 62.41
C ARG A 12 1.64 -34.04 61.53
N ALA A 13 2.75 -33.43 61.05
CA ALA A 13 2.79 -32.40 60.02
C ALA A 13 2.13 -32.94 58.75
N ARG A 14 0.94 -32.40 58.45
CA ARG A 14 0.28 -32.61 57.15
C ARG A 14 1.07 -31.86 56.08
N ASP A 15 1.72 -32.58 55.18
CA ASP A 15 2.22 -32.07 53.92
C ASP A 15 1.10 -31.30 53.18
N ARG A 16 1.22 -29.96 53.16
CA ARG A 16 0.38 -29.13 52.28
C ARG A 16 0.94 -29.24 50.87
N PRO A 17 0.18 -29.75 49.86
CA PRO A 17 0.63 -29.74 48.49
C PRO A 17 0.92 -28.29 48.09
N ARG A 18 2.12 -28.02 47.56
CA ARG A 18 2.50 -26.75 46.96
C ARG A 18 1.47 -26.43 45.87
N ARG A 19 0.51 -25.56 46.16
CA ARG A 19 -0.36 -24.96 45.12
C ARG A 19 0.58 -24.17 44.21
N TRP A 20 0.88 -24.71 43.06
CA TRP A 20 1.44 -23.96 41.93
C TRP A 20 0.56 -22.74 41.72
N LEU A 21 1.18 -21.56 41.77
CA LEU A 21 0.51 -20.28 41.64
C LEU A 21 -0.29 -20.25 40.32
N GLU A 22 -1.57 -20.65 40.35
CA GLU A 22 -2.47 -20.36 39.25
C GLU A 22 -2.55 -18.83 39.11
N PRO A 23 -2.28 -18.28 37.91
CA PRO A 23 -2.33 -16.83 37.74
C PRO A 23 -3.74 -16.35 38.09
N ARG A 24 -3.81 -15.32 38.94
CA ARG A 24 -5.04 -14.72 39.41
C ARG A 24 -5.97 -14.41 38.23
N PRO A 25 -7.31 -14.58 38.30
CA PRO A 25 -8.25 -14.41 37.18
C PRO A 25 -8.15 -13.03 36.50
N LEU A 26 -7.73 -11.99 37.23
CA LEU A 26 -7.43 -10.66 36.69
C LEU A 26 -6.20 -10.64 35.77
N ALA A 27 -5.14 -11.38 36.12
CA ALA A 27 -3.93 -11.48 35.29
C ALA A 27 -4.20 -12.26 33.97
N ARG A 28 -4.98 -13.35 34.03
CA ARG A 28 -5.42 -14.07 32.82
C ARG A 28 -6.26 -13.19 31.89
N ARG A 29 -7.17 -12.36 32.43
CA ARG A 29 -7.98 -11.40 31.65
C ARG A 29 -7.13 -10.27 31.07
N ALA A 30 -6.13 -9.78 31.80
CA ALA A 30 -5.21 -8.77 31.29
C ALA A 30 -4.32 -9.32 30.18
N ALA A 31 -3.77 -10.52 30.34
CA ALA A 31 -2.99 -11.20 29.31
C ALA A 31 -3.82 -11.48 28.05
N ALA A 32 -5.04 -11.98 28.16
CA ALA A 32 -5.95 -12.19 27.03
C ALA A 32 -6.29 -10.90 26.27
N ARG A 33 -6.47 -9.78 26.99
CA ARG A 33 -6.67 -8.46 26.37
C ARG A 33 -5.41 -7.97 25.66
N ALA A 34 -4.23 -8.16 26.23
CA ALA A 34 -2.94 -7.81 25.62
C ALA A 34 -2.72 -8.63 24.33
N VAL A 35 -2.91 -9.95 24.39
CA VAL A 35 -2.85 -10.83 23.20
C VAL A 35 -3.83 -10.35 22.12
N GLY A 36 -5.09 -10.12 22.46
CA GLY A 36 -6.08 -9.62 21.51
C GLY A 36 -5.78 -8.24 20.93
N ARG A 37 -4.96 -7.42 21.61
CA ARG A 37 -4.55 -6.08 21.16
C ARG A 37 -3.35 -6.12 20.22
N PHE A 38 -2.34 -6.92 20.52
CA PHE A 38 -1.06 -6.90 19.81
C PHE A 38 -0.96 -7.96 18.70
N SER A 39 -1.71 -9.08 18.80
CA SER A 39 -1.66 -10.15 17.80
C SER A 39 -1.91 -9.68 16.36
N PRO A 40 -2.83 -8.74 16.02
CA PRO A 40 -3.00 -8.30 14.64
C PRO A 40 -1.77 -7.56 14.09
N ALA A 41 -1.05 -6.81 14.93
CA ALA A 41 0.18 -6.14 14.52
C ALA A 41 1.33 -7.15 14.30
N LEU A 42 1.44 -8.17 15.17
CA LEU A 42 2.42 -9.25 15.02
C LEU A 42 2.13 -10.11 13.78
N VAL A 43 0.87 -10.42 13.52
CA VAL A 43 0.47 -11.13 12.29
C VAL A 43 0.78 -10.27 11.07
N GLY A 44 0.48 -8.97 11.09
CA GLY A 44 0.84 -8.04 10.02
C GLY A 44 2.35 -7.98 9.78
N LEU A 45 3.15 -7.93 10.84
CA LEU A 45 4.60 -8.02 10.73
C LEU A 45 5.04 -9.35 10.09
N GLY A 46 4.51 -10.47 10.56
CA GLY A 46 4.78 -11.79 9.97
C GLY A 46 4.43 -11.87 8.49
N LEU A 47 3.28 -11.30 8.08
CA LEU A 47 2.89 -11.21 6.67
C LEU A 47 3.87 -10.33 5.86
N GLY A 48 4.30 -9.20 6.41
CA GLY A 48 5.30 -8.34 5.78
C GLY A 48 6.66 -9.04 5.61
N LEU A 49 7.11 -9.76 6.65
CA LEU A 49 8.34 -10.56 6.57
C LEU A 49 8.21 -11.66 5.51
N LEU A 50 7.06 -12.35 5.44
CA LEU A 50 6.78 -13.37 4.44
C LEU A 50 6.72 -12.78 3.02
N ALA A 51 6.05 -11.64 2.84
CA ALA A 51 5.90 -10.99 1.54
C ALA A 51 7.24 -10.48 0.99
N LEU A 52 8.05 -9.86 1.83
CA LEU A 52 9.32 -9.26 1.41
C LEU A 52 10.44 -10.30 1.29
N GLY A 53 10.49 -11.30 2.17
CA GLY A 53 11.46 -12.40 2.11
C GLY A 53 12.89 -11.92 1.83
N PRO A 54 13.47 -12.31 0.66
CA PRO A 54 14.83 -11.93 0.27
C PRO A 54 15.04 -10.43 0.11
N GLY A 55 13.97 -9.65 -0.13
CA GLY A 55 14.03 -8.18 -0.17
C GLY A 55 14.42 -7.53 1.14
N LEU A 56 14.41 -8.26 2.27
CA LEU A 56 14.86 -7.77 3.58
C LEU A 56 16.38 -7.79 3.75
N ALA A 57 17.13 -8.44 2.86
CA ALA A 57 18.60 -8.40 2.87
C ALA A 57 19.11 -6.95 2.70
N PRO A 58 20.34 -6.60 3.13
CA PRO A 58 20.92 -5.28 2.91
C PRO A 58 20.82 -4.83 1.45
N GLY A 59 20.65 -3.51 1.19
CA GLY A 59 20.42 -2.95 -0.14
C GLY A 59 18.95 -2.55 -0.37
N PHE A 60 18.55 -2.28 -1.59
CA PHE A 60 17.24 -1.72 -1.95
C PHE A 60 16.38 -2.73 -2.68
N VAL A 61 15.08 -2.75 -2.41
CA VAL A 61 14.09 -3.41 -3.25
C VAL A 61 13.70 -2.43 -4.36
N LEU A 62 14.05 -2.76 -5.59
CA LEU A 62 13.86 -1.89 -6.75
C LEU A 62 12.99 -2.61 -7.79
N SER A 63 11.80 -2.08 -8.02
CA SER A 63 10.84 -2.66 -8.97
C SER A 63 9.92 -1.58 -9.51
N TYR A 64 9.89 -1.36 -10.79
CA TYR A 64 9.09 -0.33 -11.47
C TYR A 64 9.16 1.03 -10.76
N ASP A 65 8.06 1.50 -10.16
CA ASP A 65 7.97 2.79 -9.49
C ASP A 65 8.63 2.81 -8.09
N MET A 66 9.06 1.65 -7.57
CA MET A 66 9.76 1.55 -6.29
C MET A 66 11.22 1.94 -6.45
N VAL A 67 11.46 3.24 -6.55
CA VAL A 67 12.79 3.81 -6.70
C VAL A 67 13.23 4.45 -5.38
N PHE A 68 14.15 3.79 -4.70
CA PHE A 68 14.87 4.34 -3.54
C PHE A 68 16.35 4.43 -3.89
N VAL A 69 17.02 5.46 -3.40
CA VAL A 69 18.43 5.71 -3.71
C VAL A 69 19.24 5.92 -2.44
N PRO A 70 20.55 5.61 -2.46
CA PRO A 70 21.42 5.91 -1.33
C PRO A 70 21.50 7.41 -1.07
N SER A 71 21.21 7.83 0.18
CA SER A 71 21.28 9.23 0.63
C SER A 71 20.52 10.20 -0.28
N PRO A 72 19.20 10.06 -0.43
CA PRO A 72 18.40 10.90 -1.31
C PRO A 72 18.55 12.39 -0.93
N PRO A 73 18.83 13.28 -1.89
CA PRO A 73 18.96 14.71 -1.62
C PRO A 73 17.60 15.40 -1.51
N PHE A 74 17.56 16.56 -0.86
CA PHE A 74 16.51 17.53 -1.10
C PHE A 74 16.83 18.28 -2.39
N SER A 75 16.00 18.10 -3.41
CA SER A 75 16.16 18.69 -4.74
C SER A 75 14.85 19.28 -5.24
N ALA A 76 14.85 19.96 -6.37
CA ALA A 76 13.63 20.46 -6.99
C ALA A 76 12.61 19.32 -7.25
N LEU A 77 13.07 18.14 -7.62
CA LEU A 77 12.21 16.95 -7.80
C LEU A 77 11.49 16.57 -6.51
N THR A 78 12.20 16.56 -5.38
CA THR A 78 11.67 16.20 -4.06
C THR A 78 10.47 17.06 -3.66
N PHE A 79 10.44 18.30 -4.12
CA PHE A 79 9.36 19.27 -3.85
C PHE A 79 8.41 19.45 -5.04
N GLY A 80 8.52 18.63 -6.10
CA GLY A 80 7.64 18.71 -7.26
C GLY A 80 7.90 19.90 -8.19
N LEU A 81 9.10 20.48 -8.13
CA LEU A 81 9.49 21.70 -8.89
C LEU A 81 10.36 21.37 -10.11
N SER A 82 10.39 20.12 -10.57
CA SER A 82 11.28 19.67 -11.66
C SER A 82 10.63 19.61 -13.05
N GLY A 83 9.42 20.15 -13.21
CA GLY A 83 8.74 20.25 -14.51
C GLY A 83 7.82 19.07 -14.89
N GLY A 84 7.73 18.03 -14.07
CA GLY A 84 6.78 16.94 -14.23
C GLY A 84 5.66 16.96 -13.18
N PRO A 85 4.64 16.07 -13.29
CA PRO A 85 3.59 15.97 -12.27
C PRO A 85 4.18 15.62 -10.90
N PRO A 86 3.74 16.25 -9.80
CA PRO A 86 4.29 16.05 -8.45
C PRO A 86 3.78 14.75 -7.80
N ARG A 87 3.92 13.60 -8.49
CA ARG A 87 3.39 12.31 -8.06
C ARG A 87 4.05 11.75 -6.81
N ALA A 88 5.33 12.05 -6.62
CA ALA A 88 6.13 11.57 -5.49
C ALA A 88 6.23 12.61 -4.35
N VAL A 89 5.33 13.59 -4.32
CA VAL A 89 5.27 14.61 -3.26
C VAL A 89 4.09 14.32 -2.34
N PRO A 90 4.32 14.28 -1.01
CA PRO A 90 5.57 14.55 -0.28
C PRO A 90 6.40 13.28 0.03
N SER A 91 6.09 12.12 -0.56
CA SER A 91 6.72 10.84 -0.20
C SER A 91 8.25 10.87 -0.32
N ASP A 92 8.80 11.42 -1.42
CA ASP A 92 10.25 11.54 -1.61
C ASP A 92 10.90 12.48 -0.56
N ALA A 93 10.21 13.55 -0.15
CA ALA A 93 10.69 14.46 0.90
C ALA A 93 10.74 13.75 2.27
N VAL A 94 9.72 12.94 2.59
CA VAL A 94 9.68 12.15 3.82
C VAL A 94 10.79 11.11 3.84
N VAL A 95 11.02 10.39 2.73
CA VAL A 95 12.13 9.44 2.61
C VAL A 95 13.47 10.16 2.76
N ALA A 96 13.67 11.30 2.10
CA ALA A 96 14.90 12.08 2.22
C ALA A 96 15.15 12.55 3.66
N ALA A 97 14.10 13.00 4.37
CA ALA A 97 14.20 13.41 5.77
C ALA A 97 14.57 12.24 6.70
N LEU A 98 13.88 11.10 6.58
CA LEU A 98 14.16 9.91 7.38
C LEU A 98 15.55 9.33 7.10
N SER A 99 16.02 9.43 5.84
CA SER A 99 17.36 8.99 5.44
C SER A 99 18.50 9.83 6.01
N ARG A 100 18.20 10.94 6.72
CA ARG A 100 19.18 11.67 7.53
C ARG A 100 19.40 11.02 8.91
N LEU A 101 18.45 10.21 9.38
CA LEU A 101 18.47 9.59 10.69
C LEU A 101 18.99 8.14 10.62
N MET A 102 18.78 7.45 9.49
CA MET A 102 19.16 6.06 9.29
C MET A 102 19.43 5.77 7.80
N PRO A 103 20.09 4.66 7.44
CA PRO A 103 20.32 4.28 6.04
C PRO A 103 19.02 4.20 5.23
N ALA A 104 19.03 4.69 4.00
CA ALA A 104 17.84 4.80 3.15
C ALA A 104 17.20 3.44 2.82
N ASP A 105 17.98 2.38 2.73
CA ASP A 105 17.50 1.01 2.55
C ASP A 105 16.77 0.49 3.79
N ALA A 106 17.19 0.86 4.99
CA ALA A 106 16.48 0.58 6.23
C ALA A 106 15.15 1.36 6.30
N VAL A 107 15.14 2.65 5.91
CA VAL A 107 13.92 3.46 5.78
C VAL A 107 12.91 2.78 4.86
N GLN A 108 13.35 2.32 3.68
CA GLN A 108 12.50 1.59 2.74
C GLN A 108 11.84 0.37 3.39
N LYS A 109 12.63 -0.49 3.99
CA LYS A 109 12.15 -1.75 4.60
C LYS A 109 11.18 -1.49 5.74
N LEU A 110 11.47 -0.50 6.58
CA LEU A 110 10.57 -0.09 7.65
C LEU A 110 9.22 0.40 7.12
N ILE A 111 9.21 1.20 6.05
CA ILE A 111 7.97 1.65 5.40
C ILE A 111 7.20 0.46 4.84
N LEU A 112 7.87 -0.45 4.14
CA LEU A 112 7.22 -1.62 3.56
C LEU A 112 6.63 -2.55 4.62
N LEU A 113 7.34 -2.83 5.72
CA LEU A 113 6.82 -3.60 6.84
C LEU A 113 5.67 -2.88 7.55
N LEU A 114 5.77 -1.56 7.71
CA LEU A 114 4.72 -0.74 8.34
C LEU A 114 3.41 -0.81 7.57
N ILE A 115 3.43 -0.90 6.23
CA ILE A 115 2.23 -1.08 5.41
C ILE A 115 1.47 -2.33 5.84
N PHE A 116 2.12 -3.48 5.98
CA PHE A 116 1.48 -4.73 6.41
C PHE A 116 0.97 -4.65 7.86
N VAL A 117 1.76 -4.07 8.75
CA VAL A 117 1.39 -3.90 10.16
C VAL A 117 0.15 -3.01 10.31
N LEU A 118 0.13 -1.85 9.64
CA LEU A 118 -0.99 -0.91 9.69
C LEU A 118 -2.25 -1.49 9.03
N ALA A 119 -2.11 -2.14 7.87
CA ALA A 119 -3.24 -2.76 7.16
C ALA A 119 -3.89 -3.85 8.00
N CYS A 120 -3.12 -4.84 8.46
CA CYS A 120 -3.63 -5.96 9.24
C CYS A 120 -4.24 -5.50 10.57
N SER A 121 -3.50 -4.71 11.35
CA SER A 121 -3.98 -4.23 12.65
C SER A 121 -5.15 -3.26 12.54
N GLY A 122 -5.19 -2.44 11.49
CA GLY A 122 -6.27 -1.49 11.22
C GLY A 122 -7.59 -2.19 10.89
N ALA A 123 -7.60 -3.13 9.94
CA ALA A 123 -8.79 -3.89 9.58
C ALA A 123 -9.30 -4.74 10.75
N ALA A 124 -8.41 -5.43 11.45
CA ALA A 124 -8.75 -6.17 12.67
C ALA A 124 -9.36 -5.28 13.77
N ALA A 125 -8.84 -4.07 13.91
CA ALA A 125 -9.33 -3.09 14.89
C ALA A 125 -10.66 -2.46 14.48
N LEU A 126 -10.96 -2.36 13.19
CA LEU A 126 -12.24 -1.88 12.67
C LEU A 126 -13.37 -2.89 12.97
N VAL A 127 -13.13 -4.18 12.70
CA VAL A 127 -14.07 -5.26 13.01
C VAL A 127 -14.35 -5.36 14.50
N ALA A 128 -13.37 -5.12 15.37
CA ALA A 128 -13.54 -5.12 16.83
C ALA A 128 -14.51 -4.05 17.36
N VAL A 129 -14.80 -2.98 16.60
CA VAL A 129 -15.71 -1.90 17.00
C VAL A 129 -17.19 -2.34 16.97
N ARG A 130 -17.49 -3.41 16.25
CA ARG A 130 -18.86 -3.85 15.95
C ARG A 130 -19.68 -4.34 17.14
N GLY A 131 -19.07 -4.63 18.24
CA GLY A 131 -19.75 -5.17 19.40
C GLY A 131 -20.54 -4.18 20.26
N ARG A 132 -20.56 -2.87 19.96
CA ARG A 132 -21.40 -1.90 20.68
C ARG A 132 -22.63 -1.54 19.83
N PRO A 133 -23.86 -1.90 20.27
CA PRO A 133 -25.06 -1.34 19.66
C PRO A 133 -25.00 0.18 19.77
N ASP A 134 -25.16 0.89 18.65
CA ASP A 134 -25.35 2.33 18.71
C ASP A 134 -26.61 2.62 19.54
N ALA A 135 -26.43 3.35 20.63
CA ALA A 135 -27.37 4.27 21.32
C ALA A 135 -28.91 4.00 21.30
N MET A 136 -29.40 2.80 20.99
CA MET A 136 -30.77 2.42 21.35
C MET A 136 -30.91 1.91 22.81
N ALA A 137 -29.78 1.86 23.54
CA ALA A 137 -29.75 1.42 24.94
C ALA A 137 -29.97 2.55 25.95
N ASP A 138 -30.18 3.77 25.50
CA ASP A 138 -30.46 4.92 26.39
C ASP A 138 -31.96 5.23 26.52
N SER A 139 -32.86 4.34 26.11
CA SER A 139 -34.27 4.40 26.52
C SER A 139 -34.40 3.75 27.92
N PRO A 140 -34.74 4.51 28.97
CA PRO A 140 -34.85 4.00 30.35
C PRO A 140 -35.87 2.87 30.52
N ASP A 141 -36.83 2.74 29.60
CA ASP A 141 -38.02 1.92 29.75
C ASP A 141 -38.01 0.56 29.03
N MET A 142 -36.90 0.15 28.43
CA MET A 142 -36.81 -1.21 27.83
C MET A 142 -36.18 -2.21 28.81
N PRO A 143 -36.86 -3.31 29.15
CA PRO A 143 -36.27 -4.36 29.97
C PRO A 143 -35.04 -4.94 29.25
N ARG A 144 -33.89 -4.83 29.91
CA ARG A 144 -32.63 -5.44 29.45
C ARG A 144 -32.86 -6.96 29.33
N ARG A 145 -32.96 -7.48 28.11
CA ARG A 145 -32.97 -8.93 27.88
C ARG A 145 -31.67 -9.50 28.44
N PRO A 146 -31.72 -10.44 29.42
CA PRO A 146 -30.53 -11.14 29.90
C PRO A 146 -29.96 -11.96 28.74
N GLY A 147 -28.73 -11.67 28.29
CA GLY A 147 -28.05 -12.42 27.23
C GLY A 147 -27.52 -11.59 26.05
N THR A 148 -27.88 -10.30 25.91
CA THR A 148 -27.28 -9.42 24.87
C THR A 148 -26.06 -8.67 25.38
N ALA A 149 -25.19 -9.34 26.15
CA ALA A 149 -23.82 -8.88 26.32
C ALA A 149 -23.18 -8.85 24.94
N VAL A 150 -22.82 -7.64 24.48
CA VAL A 150 -22.08 -7.43 23.25
C VAL A 150 -20.84 -8.30 23.30
N ALA A 151 -20.91 -9.50 22.69
CA ALA A 151 -19.78 -10.39 22.62
C ALA A 151 -18.70 -9.72 21.78
N ASP A 152 -17.52 -9.51 22.36
CA ASP A 152 -16.35 -9.07 21.62
C ASP A 152 -16.16 -10.00 20.42
N MET A 153 -15.97 -9.42 19.21
CA MET A 153 -15.75 -10.22 18.00
C MET A 153 -14.59 -11.21 18.22
N PRO A 154 -14.76 -12.51 17.85
CA PRO A 154 -13.73 -13.51 18.03
C PRO A 154 -12.40 -13.07 17.44
N LEU A 155 -11.29 -13.39 18.10
CA LEU A 155 -9.95 -13.02 17.60
C LEU A 155 -9.72 -13.56 16.18
N ALA A 156 -10.17 -14.80 15.89
CA ALA A 156 -10.07 -15.38 14.55
C ALA A 156 -10.77 -14.53 13.47
N ALA A 157 -11.95 -14.00 13.75
CA ALA A 157 -12.67 -13.11 12.82
C ALA A 157 -11.94 -11.80 12.58
N ARG A 158 -11.36 -11.23 13.63
CA ARG A 158 -10.55 -10.00 13.54
C ARG A 158 -9.27 -10.23 12.75
N LEU A 159 -8.61 -11.37 12.98
CA LEU A 159 -7.41 -11.76 12.25
C LEU A 159 -7.73 -12.10 10.80
N ALA A 160 -8.85 -12.77 10.51
CA ALA A 160 -9.29 -13.04 9.13
C ALA A 160 -9.47 -11.73 8.34
N ALA A 161 -10.12 -10.71 8.93
CA ALA A 161 -10.21 -9.39 8.32
C ALA A 161 -8.83 -8.75 8.12
N GLY A 162 -7.96 -8.81 9.13
CA GLY A 162 -6.61 -8.25 9.06
C GLY A 162 -5.75 -8.89 7.98
N VAL A 163 -5.74 -10.22 7.93
CA VAL A 163 -4.98 -10.99 6.93
C VAL A 163 -5.52 -10.73 5.52
N CYS A 164 -6.83 -10.79 5.32
CA CYS A 164 -7.45 -10.52 4.02
C CYS A 164 -7.11 -9.10 3.51
N TYR A 165 -7.11 -8.10 4.40
CA TYR A 165 -6.77 -6.73 4.01
C TYR A 165 -5.28 -6.54 3.71
N ALA A 166 -4.40 -7.23 4.44
CA ALA A 166 -2.95 -7.14 4.22
C ALA A 166 -2.44 -8.09 3.12
N TRP A 167 -3.21 -9.10 2.71
CA TRP A 167 -2.81 -10.12 1.76
C TRP A 167 -3.92 -10.40 0.75
N ASN A 168 -3.89 -9.69 -0.36
CA ASN A 168 -4.87 -9.79 -1.44
C ASN A 168 -4.24 -9.33 -2.77
N PRO A 169 -4.91 -9.54 -3.92
CA PRO A 169 -4.36 -9.18 -5.23
C PRO A 169 -4.02 -7.70 -5.38
N PHE A 170 -4.83 -6.79 -4.82
CA PHE A 170 -4.54 -5.35 -4.83
C PHE A 170 -3.18 -5.03 -4.20
N VAL A 171 -2.91 -5.57 -3.00
CA VAL A 171 -1.63 -5.37 -2.30
C VAL A 171 -0.49 -5.97 -3.11
N ALA A 172 -0.67 -7.18 -3.66
CA ALA A 172 0.36 -7.86 -4.42
C ALA A 172 0.74 -7.09 -5.70
N GLU A 173 -0.22 -6.70 -6.51
CA GLU A 173 0.00 -5.97 -7.75
C GLU A 173 0.62 -4.59 -7.50
N ARG A 174 0.10 -3.84 -6.51
CA ARG A 174 0.64 -2.52 -6.16
C ARG A 174 2.03 -2.58 -5.52
N LEU A 175 2.35 -3.66 -4.80
CA LEU A 175 3.69 -3.87 -4.26
C LEU A 175 4.68 -4.19 -5.37
N ILE A 176 4.32 -5.07 -6.31
CA ILE A 176 5.17 -5.47 -7.43
C ILE A 176 5.43 -4.28 -8.37
N ILE A 177 4.41 -3.47 -8.70
CA ILE A 177 4.58 -2.27 -9.53
C ILE A 177 5.30 -1.14 -8.78
N GLY A 178 5.53 -1.31 -7.48
CA GLY A 178 6.31 -0.35 -6.69
C GLY A 178 5.54 0.83 -6.10
N GLN A 179 4.21 0.80 -6.09
CA GLN A 179 3.37 1.90 -5.59
C GLN A 179 3.22 1.89 -4.07
N TRP A 180 4.36 1.85 -3.36
CA TRP A 180 4.41 1.82 -1.90
C TRP A 180 3.73 3.01 -1.23
N ALA A 181 3.80 4.20 -1.85
CA ALA A 181 3.19 5.42 -1.33
C ALA A 181 1.65 5.31 -1.31
N LEU A 182 1.05 4.76 -2.38
CA LEU A 182 -0.38 4.42 -2.41
C LEU A 182 -0.72 3.36 -1.36
N LEU A 183 0.08 2.30 -1.26
CA LEU A 183 -0.12 1.23 -0.26
C LEU A 183 -0.03 1.74 1.18
N LEU A 184 0.79 2.76 1.45
CA LEU A 184 0.84 3.38 2.77
C LEU A 184 -0.50 4.08 3.10
N GLY A 185 -1.07 4.80 2.13
CA GLY A 185 -2.42 5.38 2.26
C GLY A 185 -3.51 4.31 2.41
N TYR A 186 -3.46 3.25 1.60
CA TYR A 186 -4.30 2.06 1.73
C TYR A 186 -4.29 1.52 3.16
N ALA A 187 -3.11 1.29 3.73
CA ALA A 187 -2.94 0.80 5.10
C ALA A 187 -3.51 1.76 6.16
N GLY A 188 -3.61 3.05 5.84
CA GLY A 188 -4.23 4.09 6.67
C GLY A 188 -5.76 4.08 6.67
N LEU A 189 -6.42 3.58 5.60
CA LEU A 189 -7.89 3.63 5.44
C LEU A 189 -8.69 3.11 6.64
N PRO A 190 -8.38 1.92 7.21
CA PRO A 190 -9.14 1.41 8.36
C PRO A 190 -9.03 2.33 9.59
N TRP A 191 -7.91 3.03 9.77
CA TRP A 191 -7.68 3.94 10.88
C TRP A 191 -8.47 5.24 10.71
N VAL A 192 -8.54 5.77 9.48
CA VAL A 192 -9.39 6.92 9.13
C VAL A 192 -10.86 6.59 9.40
N LEU A 193 -11.34 5.48 8.84
CA LEU A 193 -12.72 5.03 9.06
C LEU A 193 -13.02 4.81 10.55
N ARG A 194 -12.11 4.16 11.27
CA ARG A 194 -12.25 3.94 12.72
C ARG A 194 -12.31 5.25 13.50
N SER A 195 -11.54 6.28 13.13
CA SER A 195 -11.56 7.58 13.81
C SER A 195 -12.89 8.30 13.61
N LEU A 196 -13.49 8.17 12.42
CA LEU A 196 -14.81 8.69 12.08
C LEU A 196 -15.96 7.91 12.75
N CYS A 197 -15.76 6.60 12.99
CA CYS A 197 -16.77 5.72 13.57
C CYS A 197 -16.83 5.75 15.10
N ARG A 198 -15.71 5.94 15.77
CA ARG A 198 -15.61 5.89 17.25
C ARG A 198 -15.86 7.22 17.95
N GLY A 199 -15.91 8.32 17.23
CA GLY A 199 -16.24 9.62 17.79
C GLY A 199 -17.73 9.67 18.18
N GLY A 200 -18.05 10.27 19.34
CA GLY A 200 -19.38 10.77 19.64
C GLY A 200 -19.80 11.84 18.63
N GLU A 201 -20.64 12.79 19.01
CA GLU A 201 -21.08 13.88 18.11
C GLU A 201 -19.92 14.70 17.51
N ARG A 202 -18.78 14.81 18.20
CA ARG A 202 -17.61 15.57 17.72
C ARG A 202 -16.46 14.67 17.29
N ILE A 203 -15.93 14.90 16.08
CA ILE A 203 -14.68 14.27 15.61
C ILE A 203 -13.51 14.81 16.45
N ARG A 204 -12.66 13.91 16.95
CA ARG A 204 -11.40 14.30 17.60
C ARG A 204 -10.37 14.63 16.51
N LEU A 205 -10.15 15.92 16.26
CA LEU A 205 -9.30 16.43 15.18
C LEU A 205 -7.92 15.76 15.15
N GLY A 206 -7.20 15.71 16.27
CA GLY A 206 -5.86 15.12 16.33
C GLY A 206 -5.82 13.62 16.00
N ARG A 207 -6.89 12.86 16.35
CA ARG A 207 -6.98 11.44 15.99
C ARG A 207 -7.21 11.24 14.49
N LEU A 208 -8.07 12.06 13.89
CA LEU A 208 -8.33 12.00 12.46
C LEU A 208 -7.09 12.45 11.69
N ALA A 209 -6.45 13.54 12.10
CA ALA A 209 -5.20 14.02 11.51
C ALA A 209 -4.12 12.93 11.56
N ALA A 210 -3.89 12.31 12.73
CA ALA A 210 -2.93 11.22 12.85
C ALA A 210 -3.27 9.99 11.95
N ALA A 211 -4.56 9.66 11.81
CA ALA A 211 -5.00 8.58 10.93
C ALA A 211 -4.82 8.91 9.43
N LEU A 212 -4.82 10.20 9.06
CA LEU A 212 -4.61 10.66 7.70
C LEU A 212 -3.12 10.76 7.31
N VAL A 213 -2.18 10.75 8.27
CA VAL A 213 -0.72 10.85 7.98
C VAL A 213 -0.25 9.85 6.93
N PRO A 214 -0.61 8.55 6.97
CA PRO A 214 -0.21 7.61 5.93
C PRO A 214 -0.67 8.03 4.52
N ALA A 215 -1.90 8.53 4.39
CA ALA A 215 -2.42 9.03 3.12
C ALA A 215 -1.77 10.35 2.69
N ALA A 216 -1.48 11.24 3.64
CA ALA A 216 -0.78 12.49 3.38
C ALA A 216 0.64 12.25 2.83
N VAL A 217 1.38 11.30 3.43
CA VAL A 217 2.70 10.87 2.93
C VAL A 217 2.58 10.20 1.56
N GLY A 218 1.52 9.43 1.34
CA GLY A 218 1.24 8.75 0.07
C GLY A 218 0.87 9.68 -1.09
N GLY A 219 0.56 10.96 -0.82
CA GLY A 219 0.30 12.00 -1.82
C GLY A 219 -1.07 11.90 -2.48
N VAL A 220 -1.17 12.42 -3.71
CA VAL A 220 -2.45 12.66 -4.41
C VAL A 220 -3.34 11.42 -4.51
N PHE A 221 -2.80 10.28 -4.94
CA PHE A 221 -3.60 9.06 -5.14
C PHE A 221 -4.08 8.46 -3.81
N ALA A 222 -3.22 8.45 -2.79
CA ALA A 222 -3.56 7.97 -1.47
C ALA A 222 -4.63 8.83 -0.80
N LEU A 223 -4.56 10.17 -0.95
CA LEU A 223 -5.58 11.09 -0.45
C LEU A 223 -6.90 10.96 -1.22
N ALA A 224 -6.85 10.79 -2.56
CA ALA A 224 -8.04 10.57 -3.39
C ALA A 224 -8.80 9.30 -2.97
N VAL A 225 -8.09 8.19 -2.83
CA VAL A 225 -8.66 6.92 -2.33
C VAL A 225 -9.21 7.06 -0.91
N THR A 226 -8.51 7.81 -0.05
CA THR A 226 -8.96 8.07 1.32
C THR A 226 -10.22 8.94 1.34
N ALA A 227 -10.33 9.91 0.44
CA ALA A 227 -11.52 10.77 0.30
C ALA A 227 -12.77 9.96 -0.04
N LEU A 228 -12.67 8.92 -0.90
CA LEU A 228 -13.79 8.03 -1.23
C LEU A 228 -14.40 7.33 0.00
N VAL A 229 -13.62 7.11 1.05
CA VAL A 229 -14.10 6.52 2.30
C VAL A 229 -14.47 7.60 3.32
N ALA A 230 -13.63 8.63 3.46
CA ALA A 230 -13.77 9.61 4.53
C ALA A 230 -14.98 10.52 4.35
N LEU A 231 -15.26 10.97 3.11
CA LEU A 231 -16.37 11.88 2.82
C LEU A 231 -17.74 11.22 3.07
N PRO A 232 -18.06 10.03 2.52
CA PRO A 232 -19.31 9.35 2.82
C PRO A 232 -19.43 8.96 4.30
N ALA A 233 -18.33 8.55 4.95
CA ALA A 233 -18.35 8.21 6.36
C ALA A 233 -18.61 9.44 7.26
N ALA A 234 -18.14 10.62 6.87
CA ALA A 234 -18.40 11.86 7.61
C ALA A 234 -19.89 12.20 7.67
N VAL A 235 -20.63 11.99 6.58
CA VAL A 235 -22.07 12.31 6.48
C VAL A 235 -22.98 11.16 6.87
N SER A 236 -22.45 10.00 7.23
CA SER A 236 -23.24 8.81 7.56
C SER A 236 -23.91 8.86 8.95
N ARG A 237 -23.54 9.82 9.82
CA ARG A 237 -24.01 9.91 11.22
C ARG A 237 -24.39 11.35 11.59
N GLY A 238 -25.30 11.45 12.56
CA GLY A 238 -25.72 12.72 13.14
C GLY A 238 -26.82 13.48 12.39
N GLY A 239 -27.29 14.57 12.96
CA GLY A 239 -28.22 15.49 12.34
C GLY A 239 -27.57 16.39 11.29
N ARG A 240 -28.36 17.21 10.58
CA ARG A 240 -27.88 18.05 9.45
C ARG A 240 -26.67 18.93 9.82
N ARG A 241 -26.73 19.62 10.95
CA ARG A 241 -25.63 20.51 11.41
C ARG A 241 -24.37 19.73 11.77
N GLU A 242 -24.52 18.56 12.39
CA GLU A 242 -23.40 17.69 12.74
C GLU A 242 -22.72 17.12 11.48
N ARG A 243 -23.51 16.62 10.53
CA ARG A 243 -22.98 16.14 9.23
C ARG A 243 -22.18 17.22 8.51
N ALA A 244 -22.70 18.46 8.47
CA ALA A 244 -21.99 19.58 7.86
C ALA A 244 -20.65 19.87 8.56
N ARG A 245 -20.64 19.90 9.90
CA ARG A 245 -19.40 20.10 10.68
C ARG A 245 -18.39 18.96 10.45
N ARG A 246 -18.84 17.71 10.46
CA ARG A 246 -18.00 16.54 10.23
C ARG A 246 -17.42 16.56 8.82
N LEU A 247 -18.23 16.88 7.82
CA LEU A 247 -17.79 17.03 6.43
C LEU A 247 -16.76 18.15 6.30
N ALA A 248 -17.05 19.34 6.86
CA ALA A 248 -16.12 20.46 6.85
C ALA A 248 -14.77 20.12 7.50
N THR A 249 -14.77 19.38 8.63
CA THR A 249 -13.55 18.92 9.29
C THR A 249 -12.74 17.97 8.39
N VAL A 250 -13.40 17.02 7.73
CA VAL A 250 -12.74 16.08 6.81
C VAL A 250 -12.18 16.81 5.59
N VAL A 251 -12.97 17.69 4.96
CA VAL A 251 -12.55 18.48 3.80
C VAL A 251 -11.37 19.39 4.15
N MET A 252 -11.42 20.07 5.29
CA MET A 252 -10.33 20.92 5.77
C MET A 252 -9.02 20.14 5.94
N LEU A 253 -9.07 18.96 6.58
CA LEU A 253 -7.87 18.14 6.79
C LEU A 253 -7.35 17.54 5.47
N LEU A 254 -8.23 17.04 4.60
CA LEU A 254 -7.83 16.55 3.28
C LEU A 254 -7.20 17.68 2.46
N GLY A 255 -7.79 18.88 2.47
CA GLY A 255 -7.25 20.07 1.83
C GLY A 255 -5.88 20.44 2.36
N ALA A 256 -5.74 20.54 3.69
CA ALA A 256 -4.44 20.88 4.32
C ALA A 256 -3.34 19.86 3.98
N PHE A 257 -3.65 18.58 4.02
CA PHE A 257 -2.70 17.53 3.66
C PHE A 257 -2.44 17.41 2.14
N SER A 258 -3.27 18.02 1.31
CA SER A 258 -3.06 18.11 -0.13
C SER A 258 -2.09 19.24 -0.53
N LEU A 259 -1.89 20.26 0.28
CA LEU A 259 -1.07 21.42 -0.06
C LEU A 259 0.34 21.06 -0.55
N PRO A 260 1.07 20.10 0.02
CA PRO A 260 2.43 19.79 -0.42
C PRO A 260 2.55 19.43 -1.91
N TRP A 261 1.59 18.69 -2.46
CA TRP A 261 1.58 18.32 -3.87
C TRP A 261 0.70 19.25 -4.72
N LEU A 262 -0.33 19.86 -4.12
CA LEU A 262 -1.28 20.72 -4.84
C LEU A 262 -0.62 22.05 -5.26
N ILE A 263 0.18 22.64 -4.36
CA ILE A 263 0.88 23.90 -4.67
C ILE A 263 1.81 23.73 -5.88
N PRO A 264 2.74 22.75 -5.93
CA PRO A 264 3.55 22.51 -7.13
C PRO A 264 2.72 22.20 -8.38
N ALA A 265 1.64 21.43 -8.23
CA ALA A 265 0.77 21.08 -9.37
C ALA A 265 0.06 22.31 -9.98
N LEU A 266 -0.21 23.36 -9.18
CA LEU A 266 -0.80 24.61 -9.65
C LEU A 266 0.25 25.59 -10.23
N LEU A 267 1.50 25.51 -9.77
CA LEU A 267 2.58 26.40 -10.20
C LEU A 267 3.27 25.94 -11.48
N ILE A 268 3.27 24.62 -11.75
CA ILE A 268 4.03 24.04 -12.86
C ILE A 268 3.06 23.50 -13.90
N PRO A 269 3.07 24.01 -15.13
CA PRO A 269 2.25 23.49 -16.20
C PRO A 269 2.69 22.05 -16.55
N VAL A 270 1.74 21.14 -16.55
CA VAL A 270 1.95 19.73 -16.87
C VAL A 270 1.15 19.39 -18.12
N HIS A 271 1.80 18.76 -19.08
CA HIS A 271 1.12 18.18 -20.24
C HIS A 271 0.64 16.78 -19.89
N THR A 272 -0.60 16.49 -20.22
CA THR A 272 -1.17 15.16 -19.99
C THR A 272 -1.65 14.59 -21.32
N ASP A 273 -1.12 13.44 -21.67
CA ASP A 273 -1.55 12.72 -22.87
C ASP A 273 -2.80 11.89 -22.56
N SER A 274 -3.90 12.19 -23.25
CA SER A 274 -5.17 11.47 -23.08
C SER A 274 -5.09 10.00 -23.52
N ARG A 275 -4.12 9.62 -24.37
CA ARG A 275 -3.84 8.20 -24.73
C ARG A 275 -3.47 7.36 -23.51
N GLY A 276 -3.02 7.97 -22.43
CA GLY A 276 -2.81 7.29 -21.17
C GLY A 276 -4.08 6.62 -20.60
N VAL A 277 -5.28 7.07 -20.96
CA VAL A 277 -6.54 6.43 -20.53
C VAL A 277 -6.65 5.00 -21.06
N ASP A 278 -6.35 4.77 -22.34
CA ASP A 278 -6.37 3.43 -22.92
C ASP A 278 -5.16 2.58 -22.47
N ALA A 279 -3.99 3.20 -22.34
CA ALA A 279 -2.77 2.51 -21.89
C ALA A 279 -2.90 1.94 -20.48
N PHE A 280 -3.58 2.64 -19.56
CA PHE A 280 -3.79 2.21 -18.18
C PHE A 280 -5.14 1.52 -17.94
N ALA A 281 -5.84 1.09 -19.00
CA ALA A 281 -7.09 0.36 -18.88
C ALA A 281 -6.91 -0.97 -18.14
N ALA A 282 -7.83 -1.27 -17.24
CA ALA A 282 -7.81 -2.52 -16.49
C ALA A 282 -7.93 -3.75 -17.42
N ARG A 283 -7.21 -4.82 -17.10
CA ARG A 283 -7.13 -6.06 -17.87
C ARG A 283 -7.83 -7.20 -17.15
N ALA A 284 -8.07 -8.29 -17.88
CA ALA A 284 -8.53 -9.53 -17.29
C ALA A 284 -7.31 -10.35 -16.80
N ASP A 285 -7.18 -10.52 -15.48
CA ASP A 285 -6.16 -11.34 -14.84
C ASP A 285 -6.69 -12.73 -14.50
N THR A 286 -8.01 -12.90 -14.57
CA THR A 286 -8.73 -14.12 -14.24
C THR A 286 -9.68 -14.51 -15.36
N PRO A 287 -10.17 -15.77 -15.41
CA PRO A 287 -11.14 -16.23 -16.41
C PRO A 287 -12.48 -15.46 -16.41
N PHE A 288 -12.73 -14.64 -15.38
CA PHE A 288 -13.98 -13.91 -15.19
C PHE A 288 -14.01 -12.53 -15.89
N GLY A 289 -13.06 -12.27 -16.80
CA GLY A 289 -12.95 -11.01 -17.52
C GLY A 289 -12.45 -9.85 -16.67
N ALA A 290 -12.40 -8.64 -17.24
CA ALA A 290 -11.86 -7.46 -16.54
C ALA A 290 -12.73 -7.07 -15.32
N ALA A 291 -14.06 -7.07 -15.45
CA ALA A 291 -14.96 -6.73 -14.35
C ALA A 291 -14.88 -7.72 -13.19
N GLY A 292 -14.80 -9.04 -13.49
CA GLY A 292 -14.59 -10.06 -12.47
C GLY A 292 -13.22 -9.94 -11.79
N SER A 293 -12.17 -9.66 -12.57
CA SER A 293 -10.82 -9.42 -12.02
C SER A 293 -10.80 -8.20 -11.09
N LEU A 294 -11.45 -7.09 -11.47
CA LEU A 294 -11.60 -5.91 -10.63
C LEU A 294 -12.40 -6.19 -9.35
N LEU A 295 -13.50 -6.96 -9.44
CA LEU A 295 -14.27 -7.39 -8.26
C LEU A 295 -13.41 -8.23 -7.30
N MET A 296 -12.46 -8.99 -7.83
CA MET A 296 -11.52 -9.82 -7.09
C MET A 296 -10.23 -9.07 -6.70
N LEU A 297 -10.23 -7.73 -6.81
CA LEU A 297 -9.13 -6.81 -6.46
C LEU A 297 -7.89 -6.89 -7.36
N GLY A 298 -7.97 -7.58 -8.49
CA GLY A 298 -6.96 -7.61 -9.55
C GLY A 298 -7.26 -6.59 -10.64
N GLY A 299 -6.87 -6.90 -11.89
CA GLY A 299 -7.15 -6.06 -13.05
C GLY A 299 -6.09 -5.00 -13.32
N SER A 300 -4.84 -5.25 -12.93
CA SER A 300 -3.71 -4.36 -13.24
C SER A 300 -3.58 -4.16 -14.76
N TRP A 301 -3.36 -2.91 -15.18
CA TRP A 301 -3.05 -2.58 -16.57
C TRP A 301 -1.72 -3.23 -17.04
N ASN A 302 -0.79 -3.49 -16.12
CA ASN A 302 0.48 -4.14 -16.40
C ASN A 302 0.41 -5.64 -16.07
N ALA A 303 0.29 -6.47 -17.10
CA ALA A 303 0.25 -7.93 -16.96
C ALA A 303 1.47 -8.52 -16.23
N GLN A 304 2.62 -7.84 -16.27
CA GLN A 304 3.83 -8.29 -15.59
C GLN A 304 3.73 -8.13 -14.06
N THR A 305 2.79 -7.37 -13.53
CA THR A 305 2.61 -7.16 -12.08
C THR A 305 1.61 -8.12 -11.45
N VAL A 306 0.93 -8.95 -12.25
CA VAL A 306 0.01 -9.97 -11.75
C VAL A 306 0.77 -11.03 -10.96
N PRO A 307 0.34 -11.39 -9.73
CA PRO A 307 0.98 -12.42 -8.93
C PRO A 307 0.93 -13.79 -9.60
N ARG A 308 2.02 -14.54 -9.50
CA ARG A 308 2.08 -15.91 -10.04
C ARG A 308 1.00 -16.78 -9.41
N GLY A 309 0.28 -17.54 -10.25
CA GLY A 309 -0.78 -18.46 -9.82
C GLY A 309 -2.15 -17.82 -9.54
N TYR A 310 -2.28 -16.51 -9.61
CA TYR A 310 -3.55 -15.81 -9.36
C TYR A 310 -4.63 -16.12 -10.42
N GLY A 311 -4.28 -16.21 -11.70
CA GLY A 311 -5.22 -16.44 -12.80
C GLY A 311 -5.69 -17.91 -13.00
N GLY A 312 -5.18 -18.87 -12.22
CA GLY A 312 -5.49 -20.30 -12.35
C GLY A 312 -6.73 -20.75 -11.57
N LEU A 313 -6.81 -22.06 -11.25
CA LEU A 313 -7.92 -22.66 -10.48
C LEU A 313 -8.12 -21.97 -9.11
N ALA A 314 -7.06 -21.47 -8.49
CA ALA A 314 -7.15 -20.71 -7.25
C ALA A 314 -8.07 -19.48 -7.37
N SER A 315 -8.20 -18.89 -8.56
CA SER A 315 -9.09 -17.74 -8.79
C SER A 315 -10.57 -18.08 -8.60
N VAL A 316 -10.98 -19.33 -8.89
CA VAL A 316 -12.36 -19.79 -8.68
C VAL A 316 -12.68 -19.84 -7.17
N VAL A 317 -11.75 -20.38 -6.37
CA VAL A 317 -11.90 -20.42 -4.91
C VAL A 317 -11.82 -19.00 -4.33
N TRP A 318 -10.92 -18.15 -4.89
CA TRP A 318 -10.83 -16.76 -4.49
C TRP A 318 -12.13 -16.00 -4.74
N LEU A 319 -12.78 -16.21 -5.91
CA LEU A 319 -14.10 -15.62 -6.19
C LEU A 319 -15.14 -16.03 -5.15
N ALA A 320 -15.17 -17.32 -4.77
CA ALA A 320 -16.08 -17.79 -3.72
C ALA A 320 -15.82 -17.09 -2.37
N VAL A 321 -14.55 -16.88 -2.01
CA VAL A 321 -14.17 -16.12 -0.80
C VAL A 321 -14.63 -14.66 -0.90
N VAL A 322 -14.45 -14.02 -2.05
CA VAL A 322 -14.91 -12.63 -2.30
C VAL A 322 -16.42 -12.54 -2.20
N LEU A 323 -17.17 -13.46 -2.83
CA LEU A 323 -18.64 -13.47 -2.74
C LEU A 323 -19.13 -13.69 -1.30
N ALA A 324 -18.50 -14.59 -0.55
CA ALA A 324 -18.79 -14.79 0.86
C ALA A 324 -18.46 -13.54 1.70
N ALA A 325 -17.36 -12.86 1.39
CA ALA A 325 -16.97 -11.60 2.02
C ALA A 325 -17.99 -10.50 1.72
N LEU A 326 -18.39 -10.32 0.48
CA LEU A 326 -19.40 -9.33 0.06
C LEU A 326 -20.79 -9.64 0.68
N ALA A 327 -21.19 -10.90 0.73
CA ALA A 327 -22.41 -11.33 1.43
C ALA A 327 -22.32 -11.02 2.93
N GLY A 328 -21.21 -11.37 3.58
CA GLY A 328 -20.95 -11.02 4.98
C GLY A 328 -21.01 -9.51 5.23
N TYR A 329 -20.47 -8.71 4.31
CA TYR A 329 -20.56 -7.25 4.36
C TYR A 329 -22.01 -6.76 4.19
N ALA A 330 -22.71 -7.19 3.16
CA ALA A 330 -24.05 -6.71 2.81
C ALA A 330 -25.10 -7.10 3.85
N LEU A 331 -25.08 -8.37 4.30
CA LEU A 331 -26.11 -8.92 5.18
C LEU A 331 -25.86 -8.58 6.66
N LEU A 332 -24.60 -8.65 7.07
CA LEU A 332 -24.23 -8.59 8.49
C LEU A 332 -23.55 -7.26 8.89
N ALA A 333 -22.92 -6.55 7.94
CA ALA A 333 -22.21 -5.30 8.18
C ALA A 333 -23.04 -4.04 7.93
N ARG A 334 -23.88 -4.10 6.91
CA ARG A 334 -24.67 -2.97 6.41
C ARG A 334 -25.54 -2.25 7.43
N PRO A 335 -26.13 -2.91 8.46
CA PRO A 335 -26.94 -2.21 9.48
C PRO A 335 -26.19 -1.09 10.21
N GLN A 336 -24.86 -1.17 10.29
CA GLN A 336 -24.07 -0.14 10.97
C GLN A 336 -23.85 1.07 10.08
N ARG A 337 -24.26 2.26 10.54
CA ARG A 337 -24.18 3.53 9.78
C ARG A 337 -22.77 3.82 9.25
N CYS A 338 -21.73 3.45 9.98
CA CYS A 338 -20.34 3.63 9.58
C CYS A 338 -19.95 2.77 8.38
N CYS A 339 -20.42 1.52 8.33
CA CYS A 339 -20.18 0.63 7.20
C CYS A 339 -20.89 1.11 5.92
N ARG A 340 -22.03 1.84 6.06
CA ARG A 340 -22.69 2.44 4.89
C ARG A 340 -21.77 3.42 4.14
N GLY A 341 -21.01 4.26 4.87
CA GLY A 341 -20.04 5.18 4.26
C GLY A 341 -18.91 4.43 3.51
N LEU A 342 -18.40 3.33 4.09
CA LEU A 342 -17.44 2.46 3.42
C LEU A 342 -18.05 1.81 2.16
N GLY A 343 -19.29 1.31 2.25
CA GLY A 343 -19.99 0.72 1.10
C GLY A 343 -20.17 1.69 -0.07
N VAL A 344 -20.51 2.95 0.23
CA VAL A 344 -20.57 4.01 -0.80
C VAL A 344 -19.21 4.22 -1.45
N GLY A 345 -18.13 4.33 -0.65
CA GLY A 345 -16.77 4.47 -1.17
C GLY A 345 -16.30 3.27 -1.98
N ALA A 346 -16.63 2.05 -1.55
CA ALA A 346 -16.32 0.81 -2.26
C ALA A 346 -17.04 0.72 -3.63
N LEU A 347 -18.34 1.07 -3.63
CA LEU A 347 -19.12 1.10 -4.87
C LEU A 347 -18.60 2.18 -5.84
N ALA A 348 -18.33 3.38 -5.33
CA ALA A 348 -17.78 4.46 -6.15
C ALA A 348 -16.42 4.08 -6.76
N GLY A 349 -15.52 3.47 -5.97
CA GLY A 349 -14.23 2.99 -6.45
C GLY A 349 -14.37 1.89 -7.51
N LEU A 350 -15.28 0.94 -7.31
CA LEU A 350 -15.57 -0.11 -8.28
C LEU A 350 -16.14 0.47 -9.58
N VAL A 351 -17.06 1.44 -9.50
CA VAL A 351 -17.63 2.13 -10.67
C VAL A 351 -16.52 2.85 -11.45
N ILE A 352 -15.61 3.56 -10.79
CA ILE A 352 -14.47 4.22 -11.45
C ILE A 352 -13.60 3.17 -12.17
N ALA A 353 -13.28 2.06 -11.49
CA ALA A 353 -12.43 1.02 -12.06
C ALA A 353 -13.08 0.32 -13.27
N VAL A 354 -14.36 -0.05 -13.18
CA VAL A 354 -15.12 -0.70 -14.27
C VAL A 354 -15.34 0.28 -15.44
N ALA A 355 -15.61 1.55 -15.16
CA ALA A 355 -15.71 2.58 -16.20
C ALA A 355 -14.38 2.69 -16.98
N GLY A 356 -13.22 2.70 -16.29
CA GLY A 356 -11.91 2.67 -16.93
C GLY A 356 -11.60 1.40 -17.72
N ALA A 357 -12.26 0.27 -17.42
CA ALA A 357 -12.12 -0.98 -18.16
C ALA A 357 -13.03 -1.04 -19.43
N ALA A 358 -14.18 -0.37 -19.40
CA ALA A 358 -15.17 -0.40 -20.48
C ALA A 358 -14.89 0.68 -21.54
N ALA A 359 -15.06 0.36 -22.83
CA ALA A 359 -14.81 1.32 -23.92
C ALA A 359 -15.60 2.63 -23.79
N PRO A 360 -16.92 2.65 -23.48
CA PRO A 360 -17.65 3.91 -23.30
C PRO A 360 -17.12 4.75 -22.14
N GLY A 361 -16.74 4.11 -21.05
CA GLY A 361 -16.19 4.82 -19.88
C GLY A 361 -14.81 5.40 -20.17
N ARG A 362 -13.95 4.70 -20.93
CA ARG A 362 -12.66 5.25 -21.38
C ARG A 362 -12.85 6.44 -22.31
N ALA A 363 -13.79 6.38 -23.25
CA ALA A 363 -14.12 7.51 -24.13
C ALA A 363 -14.53 8.74 -23.30
N ALA A 364 -15.47 8.58 -22.37
CA ALA A 364 -15.90 9.65 -21.48
C ALA A 364 -14.72 10.20 -20.62
N LEU A 365 -13.87 9.34 -20.08
CA LEU A 365 -12.69 9.76 -19.32
C LEU A 365 -11.68 10.50 -20.20
N THR A 366 -11.48 10.06 -21.43
CA THR A 366 -10.63 10.74 -22.43
C THR A 366 -11.11 12.17 -22.67
N ASP A 367 -12.42 12.37 -22.84
CA ASP A 367 -12.99 13.69 -23.02
C ASP A 367 -12.87 14.57 -21.77
N LEU A 368 -13.05 13.99 -20.58
CA LEU A 368 -12.80 14.68 -19.32
C LEU A 368 -11.33 15.11 -19.18
N VAL A 369 -10.37 14.25 -19.53
CA VAL A 369 -8.94 14.57 -19.48
C VAL A 369 -8.58 15.66 -20.47
N ARG A 370 -9.19 15.67 -21.66
CA ARG A 370 -9.03 16.75 -22.64
C ARG A 370 -9.60 18.08 -22.14
N ALA A 371 -10.76 18.03 -21.46
CA ALA A 371 -11.39 19.22 -20.89
C ALA A 371 -10.57 19.79 -19.70
N TRP A 372 -10.04 18.92 -18.85
CA TRP A 372 -9.18 19.32 -17.75
C TRP A 372 -8.20 18.19 -17.37
N PRO A 373 -6.87 18.42 -17.52
CA PRO A 373 -5.83 17.42 -17.27
C PRO A 373 -5.85 16.78 -15.86
N GLY A 374 -6.44 17.46 -14.87
CA GLY A 374 -6.58 16.93 -13.52
C GLY A 374 -7.39 15.63 -13.43
N PHE A 375 -8.29 15.35 -14.41
CA PHE A 375 -9.01 14.08 -14.46
C PHE A 375 -8.12 12.88 -14.80
N ALA A 376 -6.89 13.10 -15.25
CA ALA A 376 -5.93 12.01 -15.46
C ALA A 376 -5.58 11.23 -14.19
N VAL A 377 -5.90 11.75 -13.02
CA VAL A 377 -5.82 11.02 -11.74
C VAL A 377 -6.68 9.75 -11.78
N LEU A 378 -7.75 9.72 -12.58
CA LEU A 378 -8.68 8.59 -12.69
C LEU A 378 -8.26 7.53 -13.73
N ARG A 379 -7.20 7.76 -14.53
CA ARG A 379 -6.80 6.87 -15.64
C ARG A 379 -6.41 5.45 -15.21
N ASP A 380 -5.76 5.30 -14.04
CA ASP A 380 -5.51 4.00 -13.42
C ASP A 380 -6.65 3.69 -12.44
N GLY A 381 -7.78 3.25 -12.99
CA GLY A 381 -9.02 3.02 -12.22
C GLY A 381 -8.88 1.96 -11.14
N GLN A 382 -8.00 0.98 -11.31
CA GLN A 382 -7.78 -0.11 -10.35
C GLN A 382 -7.29 0.40 -8.99
N GLN A 383 -6.63 1.56 -8.91
CA GLN A 383 -6.22 2.17 -7.63
C GLN A 383 -7.41 2.43 -6.69
N TYR A 384 -8.58 2.73 -7.27
CA TYR A 384 -9.79 3.07 -6.52
C TYR A 384 -10.52 1.86 -5.93
N LEU A 385 -10.01 0.63 -6.13
CA LEU A 385 -10.52 -0.58 -5.47
C LEU A 385 -10.12 -0.70 -3.99
N ALA A 386 -9.23 0.14 -3.48
CA ALA A 386 -8.81 0.10 -2.08
C ALA A 386 -9.95 0.14 -1.05
N PRO A 387 -11.03 0.94 -1.21
CA PRO A 387 -12.22 0.86 -0.36
C PRO A 387 -12.97 -0.47 -0.47
N LEU A 388 -13.02 -1.07 -1.65
CA LEU A 388 -13.63 -2.39 -1.88
C LEU A 388 -12.85 -3.46 -1.11
N ALA A 389 -11.51 -3.45 -1.20
CA ALA A 389 -10.66 -4.37 -0.44
C ALA A 389 -10.92 -4.28 1.07
N LEU A 390 -11.15 -3.08 1.62
CA LEU A 390 -11.51 -2.92 3.03
C LEU A 390 -12.92 -3.45 3.32
N ALA A 391 -13.89 -3.27 2.42
CA ALA A 391 -15.23 -3.80 2.57
C ALA A 391 -15.23 -5.34 2.56
N GLU A 392 -14.51 -5.96 1.63
CA GLU A 392 -14.32 -7.41 1.57
C GLU A 392 -13.64 -7.96 2.82
N ALA A 393 -12.57 -7.32 3.28
CA ALA A 393 -11.87 -7.74 4.49
C ALA A 393 -12.77 -7.68 5.73
N VAL A 394 -13.56 -6.61 5.90
CA VAL A 394 -14.54 -6.49 6.97
C VAL A 394 -15.61 -7.56 6.83
N GLY A 395 -16.11 -7.79 5.62
CA GLY A 395 -17.11 -8.80 5.34
C GLY A 395 -16.64 -10.22 5.62
N LEU A 396 -15.42 -10.57 5.21
CA LEU A 396 -14.81 -11.86 5.50
C LEU A 396 -14.68 -12.09 7.02
N GLY A 397 -14.20 -11.08 7.75
CA GLY A 397 -14.12 -11.19 9.22
C GLY A 397 -15.48 -11.48 9.85
N VAL A 398 -16.55 -10.87 9.34
CA VAL A 398 -17.92 -11.09 9.83
C VAL A 398 -18.45 -12.45 9.42
N ALA A 399 -18.20 -12.89 8.19
CA ALA A 399 -18.57 -14.22 7.72
C ALA A 399 -17.89 -15.32 8.56
N VAL A 400 -16.60 -15.18 8.84
CA VAL A 400 -15.87 -16.08 9.75
C VAL A 400 -16.46 -16.08 11.16
N ALA A 401 -16.84 -14.93 11.71
CA ALA A 401 -17.50 -14.86 13.02
C ALA A 401 -18.84 -15.62 13.02
N TRP A 402 -19.61 -15.47 11.96
CA TRP A 402 -20.89 -16.15 11.80
C TRP A 402 -20.71 -17.68 11.67
N ILE A 403 -19.79 -18.13 10.81
CA ILE A 403 -19.48 -19.56 10.62
C ILE A 403 -19.01 -20.20 11.92
N VAL A 404 -18.08 -19.56 12.64
CA VAL A 404 -17.58 -20.03 13.93
C VAL A 404 -18.70 -20.08 14.98
N GLY A 405 -19.60 -19.08 14.97
CA GLY A 405 -20.77 -19.03 15.84
C GLY A 405 -21.76 -20.16 15.56
N ALA A 406 -22.09 -20.38 14.29
CA ALA A 406 -22.99 -21.45 13.86
C ALA A 406 -22.41 -22.85 14.19
N ALA A 407 -21.11 -23.08 13.94
CA ALA A 407 -20.44 -24.31 14.29
C ALA A 407 -20.45 -24.59 15.82
N LYS A 408 -20.26 -23.55 16.63
CA LYS A 408 -20.39 -23.67 18.10
C LYS A 408 -21.81 -24.04 18.52
N ALA A 409 -22.83 -23.44 17.91
CA ALA A 409 -24.23 -23.71 18.21
C ALA A 409 -24.63 -25.13 17.82
N ALA A 410 -24.24 -25.62 16.63
CA ALA A 410 -24.48 -26.98 16.15
C ALA A 410 -23.88 -28.02 17.10
N VAL A 411 -22.61 -27.87 17.48
CA VAL A 411 -21.93 -28.80 18.40
C VAL A 411 -22.53 -28.78 19.82
N ALA A 412 -23.05 -27.61 20.27
CA ALA A 412 -23.70 -27.49 21.57
C ALA A 412 -25.10 -28.13 21.61
N GLY A 413 -25.82 -28.17 20.46
CA GLY A 413 -27.15 -28.76 20.34
C GLY A 413 -27.16 -30.28 20.36
N ASP A 414 -26.06 -30.93 19.93
CA ASP A 414 -25.94 -32.39 19.80
C ASP A 414 -25.51 -33.11 21.09
N HIS A 415 -25.21 -32.36 22.19
CA HIS A 415 -24.64 -32.98 23.39
C HIS A 415 -25.32 -32.50 24.67
N PRO A 416 -25.64 -33.40 25.61
CA PRO A 416 -26.17 -33.03 26.92
C PRO A 416 -25.15 -32.22 27.72
N PRO A 417 -25.59 -31.25 28.56
CA PRO A 417 -24.73 -30.44 29.38
C PRO A 417 -23.86 -31.28 30.31
N GLY A 418 -22.55 -31.22 30.18
CA GLY A 418 -21.61 -31.92 31.06
C GLY A 418 -20.48 -32.72 30.36
N ARG A 419 -20.60 -33.08 29.10
CA ARG A 419 -19.51 -33.69 28.32
C ARG A 419 -19.02 -32.75 27.24
N GLY A 420 -18.15 -31.79 27.61
CA GLY A 420 -17.39 -30.97 26.65
C GLY A 420 -16.51 -31.89 25.81
N THR A 421 -16.99 -32.33 24.64
CA THR A 421 -16.20 -33.12 23.71
C THR A 421 -15.12 -32.22 23.07
N THR A 422 -13.95 -32.79 22.85
CA THR A 422 -12.83 -32.11 22.14
C THR A 422 -13.25 -31.62 20.74
N ALA A 423 -14.26 -32.21 20.10
CA ALA A 423 -14.88 -31.79 18.85
C ALA A 423 -15.57 -30.41 18.98
N ALA A 424 -16.24 -30.12 20.09
CA ALA A 424 -16.92 -28.85 20.35
C ALA A 424 -15.99 -27.64 20.31
N ILE A 425 -14.71 -27.82 20.58
CA ILE A 425 -13.68 -26.78 20.56
C ILE A 425 -12.89 -26.81 19.25
N ARG A 426 -12.62 -28.00 18.70
CA ARG A 426 -11.73 -28.15 17.53
C ARG A 426 -12.35 -27.71 16.22
N VAL A 427 -13.59 -28.02 15.92
CA VAL A 427 -14.23 -27.65 14.63
C VAL A 427 -14.36 -26.13 14.46
N PRO A 428 -14.96 -25.39 15.40
CA PRO A 428 -15.04 -23.93 15.27
C PRO A 428 -13.65 -23.24 15.20
N ALA A 429 -12.67 -23.78 15.93
CA ALA A 429 -11.30 -23.26 15.89
C ALA A 429 -10.64 -23.50 14.51
N ALA A 430 -10.80 -24.71 13.96
CA ALA A 430 -10.27 -25.05 12.63
C ALA A 430 -10.88 -24.17 11.52
N LEU A 431 -12.20 -23.96 11.54
CA LEU A 431 -12.88 -23.07 10.60
C LEU A 431 -12.40 -21.62 10.73
N GLY A 432 -12.17 -21.16 11.96
CA GLY A 432 -11.61 -19.84 12.21
C GLY A 432 -10.19 -19.68 11.66
N VAL A 433 -9.34 -20.68 11.84
CA VAL A 433 -7.96 -20.71 11.31
C VAL A 433 -7.98 -20.80 9.79
N LEU A 434 -8.82 -21.66 9.20
CA LEU A 434 -8.94 -21.77 7.75
C LEU A 434 -9.37 -20.43 7.12
N GLY A 435 -10.40 -19.77 7.67
CA GLY A 435 -10.84 -18.46 7.19
C GLY A 435 -9.77 -17.36 7.32
N MET A 436 -8.90 -17.46 8.33
CA MET A 436 -7.76 -16.57 8.48
C MET A 436 -6.65 -16.86 7.46
N LEU A 437 -6.33 -18.12 7.20
CA LEU A 437 -5.24 -18.53 6.31
C LEU A 437 -5.62 -18.53 4.82
N ALA A 438 -6.92 -18.59 4.50
CA ALA A 438 -7.40 -18.68 3.12
C ALA A 438 -6.77 -17.65 2.18
N PRO A 439 -6.66 -16.34 2.50
CA PRO A 439 -6.03 -15.38 1.60
C PRO A 439 -4.56 -15.72 1.29
N VAL A 440 -3.80 -16.18 2.28
CA VAL A 440 -2.38 -16.53 2.11
C VAL A 440 -2.22 -17.78 1.26
N LEU A 441 -3.04 -18.80 1.50
CA LEU A 441 -3.01 -20.07 0.77
C LEU A 441 -3.46 -19.92 -0.69
N LEU A 442 -4.39 -19.00 -0.96
CA LEU A 442 -4.91 -18.74 -2.31
C LEU A 442 -4.05 -17.80 -3.12
N LEU A 443 -3.18 -17.01 -2.49
CA LEU A 443 -2.26 -16.08 -3.15
C LEU A 443 -0.80 -16.33 -2.71
N PRO A 444 -0.25 -17.55 -2.93
CA PRO A 444 1.12 -17.87 -2.54
C PRO A 444 2.16 -17.06 -3.33
N GLY A 445 1.79 -16.58 -4.53
CA GLY A 445 2.65 -15.77 -5.38
C GLY A 445 3.05 -14.41 -4.82
N LEU A 446 2.48 -13.97 -3.69
CA LEU A 446 2.94 -12.79 -2.95
C LEU A 446 4.07 -13.13 -1.96
N ALA A 447 4.20 -14.38 -1.55
CA ALA A 447 5.21 -14.80 -0.59
C ALA A 447 6.63 -14.73 -1.19
N TRP A 448 7.61 -14.61 -0.31
CA TRP A 448 9.03 -14.73 -0.59
C TRP A 448 9.54 -13.78 -1.69
N GLY A 449 9.29 -12.48 -1.46
CA GLY A 449 9.65 -11.44 -2.43
C GLY A 449 8.78 -11.47 -3.69
N ALA A 450 7.46 -11.69 -3.53
CA ALA A 450 6.55 -11.89 -4.66
C ALA A 450 7.08 -12.95 -5.65
N ALA A 451 7.39 -14.14 -5.13
CA ALA A 451 7.99 -15.27 -5.85
C ALA A 451 9.37 -14.91 -6.47
N GLY A 452 10.21 -14.20 -5.71
CA GLY A 452 11.60 -13.85 -6.06
C GLY A 452 11.78 -12.55 -6.85
N ARG A 453 10.70 -11.85 -7.21
CA ARG A 453 10.75 -10.60 -8.00
C ARG A 453 11.20 -9.40 -7.18
N LEU A 454 10.86 -9.37 -5.89
CA LEU A 454 11.26 -8.34 -4.94
C LEU A 454 12.47 -8.84 -4.14
N HIS A 455 13.64 -8.65 -4.72
CA HIS A 455 14.92 -8.98 -4.09
C HIS A 455 15.70 -7.71 -3.75
N SER A 456 16.73 -7.84 -2.93
CA SER A 456 17.60 -6.72 -2.58
C SER A 456 18.69 -6.54 -3.61
N ALA A 457 18.92 -5.31 -4.05
CA ALA A 457 19.94 -4.91 -5.00
C ALA A 457 20.79 -3.77 -4.44
N HIS A 458 22.03 -3.64 -4.95
CA HIS A 458 22.95 -2.58 -4.57
C HIS A 458 23.32 -1.74 -5.79
N TYR A 459 23.28 -0.42 -5.65
CA TYR A 459 23.78 0.49 -6.67
C TYR A 459 25.30 0.30 -6.84
N PRO A 460 25.81 0.23 -8.08
CA PRO A 460 27.25 0.10 -8.33
C PRO A 460 28.04 1.28 -7.73
N ALA A 461 29.29 1.03 -7.36
CA ALA A 461 30.17 2.07 -6.80
C ALA A 461 30.42 3.24 -7.77
N SER A 462 30.44 2.97 -9.09
CA SER A 462 30.53 3.96 -10.15
C SER A 462 29.40 5.01 -10.11
N TRP A 463 28.17 4.60 -9.72
CA TRP A 463 27.05 5.53 -9.57
C TRP A 463 27.30 6.52 -8.42
N GLN A 464 27.85 6.05 -7.30
CA GLN A 464 28.20 6.92 -6.18
C GLN A 464 29.39 7.86 -6.53
N GLN A 465 30.32 7.38 -7.33
CA GLN A 465 31.44 8.18 -7.84
C GLN A 465 30.93 9.26 -8.81
N ALA A 466 30.10 8.89 -9.78
CA ALA A 466 29.47 9.84 -10.70
C ALA A 466 28.67 10.93 -9.95
N ARG A 467 27.88 10.54 -8.94
CA ARG A 467 27.18 11.47 -8.08
C ARG A 467 28.11 12.47 -7.40
N ARG A 468 29.22 12.02 -6.81
CA ARG A 468 30.20 12.92 -6.16
C ARG A 468 30.82 13.90 -7.13
N ILE A 469 31.16 13.45 -8.35
CA ILE A 469 31.72 14.30 -9.41
C ILE A 469 30.71 15.36 -9.85
N ILE A 470 29.48 14.95 -10.15
CA ILE A 470 28.43 15.82 -10.71
C ILE A 470 27.93 16.82 -9.64
N ASP A 471 27.66 16.35 -8.42
CA ASP A 471 27.16 17.21 -7.33
C ASP A 471 28.26 18.09 -6.71
N GLY A 472 29.53 17.76 -6.91
CA GLY A 472 30.69 18.55 -6.48
C GLY A 472 30.99 19.75 -7.39
N ASP A 473 30.50 19.76 -8.64
CA ASP A 473 30.69 20.89 -9.55
C ASP A 473 29.70 22.02 -9.25
N GLN A 474 30.22 23.21 -8.96
CA GLN A 474 29.43 24.42 -8.65
C GLN A 474 28.85 25.10 -9.88
N HIS A 475 29.31 24.78 -11.09
CA HIS A 475 28.83 25.43 -12.30
C HIS A 475 27.40 24.99 -12.63
N PRO A 476 26.55 25.91 -13.11
CA PRO A 476 25.16 25.58 -13.46
C PRO A 476 25.06 24.64 -14.66
N GLY A 477 23.90 24.00 -14.83
CA GLY A 477 23.59 23.13 -15.96
C GLY A 477 22.95 21.84 -15.51
N ALA A 478 22.13 21.25 -16.36
CA ALA A 478 21.42 20.01 -16.09
C ALA A 478 22.23 18.77 -16.50
N ALA A 479 21.85 17.61 -15.97
CA ALA A 479 22.32 16.30 -16.44
C ALA A 479 21.26 15.67 -17.35
N LEU A 480 21.68 15.17 -18.50
CA LEU A 480 20.87 14.35 -19.41
C LEU A 480 21.19 12.89 -19.19
N VAL A 481 20.19 12.03 -19.13
CA VAL A 481 20.39 10.59 -18.91
C VAL A 481 19.98 9.79 -20.15
N LEU A 482 20.82 8.86 -20.54
CA LEU A 482 20.66 7.96 -21.67
C LEU A 482 20.89 6.50 -21.24
N PRO A 483 20.26 5.54 -21.94
CA PRO A 483 19.35 5.63 -23.09
C PRO A 483 18.07 6.40 -22.77
N TRP A 484 17.45 6.96 -23.81
CA TRP A 484 16.25 7.80 -23.70
C TRP A 484 15.02 6.95 -23.45
N ALA A 485 14.85 6.49 -22.20
CA ALA A 485 13.78 5.61 -21.78
C ALA A 485 13.35 5.91 -20.33
N ALA A 486 12.06 5.70 -20.02
CA ALA A 486 11.51 5.90 -18.66
C ALA A 486 11.86 4.74 -17.73
N TYR A 487 11.77 3.51 -18.24
CA TYR A 487 12.09 2.29 -17.48
C TYR A 487 13.27 1.59 -18.11
N ARG A 488 14.12 1.03 -17.24
CA ARG A 488 15.32 0.30 -17.64
C ARG A 488 15.45 -1.01 -16.89
N ARG A 489 16.32 -1.89 -17.43
CA ARG A 489 16.68 -3.15 -16.81
C ARG A 489 18.18 -3.14 -16.60
N TYR A 490 18.60 -3.41 -15.37
CA TYR A 490 20.00 -3.41 -15.00
C TYR A 490 20.43 -4.79 -14.52
N PRO A 491 21.59 -5.32 -14.98
CA PRO A 491 22.12 -6.60 -14.50
C PRO A 491 22.30 -6.63 -12.97
N TRP A 492 22.73 -5.52 -12.37
CA TRP A 492 22.91 -5.41 -10.93
C TRP A 492 21.58 -5.41 -10.15
N ASN A 493 20.45 -5.24 -10.82
CA ASN A 493 19.08 -5.33 -10.25
C ASN A 493 18.33 -6.57 -10.78
N GLY A 494 19.03 -7.64 -11.18
CA GLY A 494 18.41 -8.87 -11.65
C GLY A 494 17.51 -8.70 -12.87
N GLU A 495 17.79 -7.72 -13.74
CA GLU A 495 16.99 -7.39 -14.94
C GLU A 495 15.53 -7.02 -14.66
N GLU A 496 15.17 -6.68 -13.41
CA GLU A 496 13.84 -6.15 -13.10
C GLU A 496 13.68 -4.73 -13.65
N ALA A 497 12.50 -4.43 -14.18
CA ALA A 497 12.20 -3.10 -14.71
C ALA A 497 12.22 -2.07 -13.57
N LEU A 498 12.94 -0.98 -13.77
CA LEU A 498 13.10 0.09 -12.80
C LEU A 498 12.92 1.45 -13.48
N TYR A 499 12.06 2.30 -12.91
CA TYR A 499 11.95 3.69 -13.32
C TYR A 499 13.26 4.44 -13.05
N GLU A 500 13.59 5.40 -13.90
CA GLU A 500 14.87 6.12 -13.89
C GLU A 500 15.29 6.63 -12.49
N PRO A 501 16.39 6.15 -11.90
CA PRO A 501 16.79 6.53 -10.54
C PRO A 501 17.59 7.84 -10.46
N TRP A 502 18.28 8.26 -11.52
CA TRP A 502 19.19 9.41 -11.50
C TRP A 502 18.56 10.70 -10.98
N PRO A 503 17.28 11.03 -11.33
CA PRO A 503 16.61 12.22 -10.81
C PRO A 503 16.48 12.26 -9.28
N ARG A 504 16.41 11.06 -8.64
CA ARG A 504 16.36 10.94 -7.17
C ARG A 504 17.75 10.87 -6.54
N LEU A 505 18.78 10.54 -7.32
CA LEU A 505 20.15 10.38 -6.83
C LEU A 505 20.91 11.70 -6.79
N LEU A 506 20.71 12.59 -7.77
CA LEU A 506 21.44 13.84 -7.92
C LEU A 506 20.69 15.02 -7.29
N ARG A 507 21.46 15.99 -6.75
CA ARG A 507 20.92 17.32 -6.35
C ARG A 507 20.61 18.17 -7.56
N ARG A 508 21.41 18.00 -8.61
CA ARG A 508 21.31 18.71 -9.87
C ARG A 508 20.04 18.29 -10.62
N ARG A 509 19.48 19.23 -11.39
CA ARG A 509 18.37 18.92 -12.30
C ARG A 509 18.80 17.83 -13.27
N VAL A 510 18.01 16.78 -13.36
CA VAL A 510 18.19 15.67 -14.30
C VAL A 510 17.04 15.68 -15.30
N ILE A 511 17.37 15.50 -16.57
CA ILE A 511 16.39 15.37 -17.64
C ILE A 511 16.51 13.96 -18.21
N TRP A 512 15.40 13.28 -18.28
CA TRP A 512 15.27 11.91 -18.79
C TRP A 512 13.98 11.77 -19.59
N ASN A 513 13.84 10.71 -20.34
CA ASN A 513 12.56 10.39 -21.00
C ASN A 513 11.56 9.87 -19.96
N ASP A 514 10.46 10.56 -19.76
CA ASP A 514 9.33 10.10 -18.93
C ASP A 514 8.14 9.61 -19.78
N ALA A 515 8.29 9.50 -21.10
CA ALA A 515 7.30 8.85 -21.98
C ALA A 515 7.21 7.34 -21.66
N LEU A 516 5.99 6.82 -21.61
CA LEU A 516 5.74 5.43 -21.24
C LEU A 516 5.38 4.60 -22.46
N GLN A 517 6.09 3.47 -22.62
CA GLN A 517 5.70 2.42 -23.57
C GLN A 517 4.88 1.37 -22.83
N VAL A 518 3.59 1.24 -23.18
CA VAL A 518 2.69 0.24 -22.60
C VAL A 518 2.14 -0.63 -23.74
N GLY A 519 2.67 -1.84 -23.88
CA GLY A 519 2.38 -2.68 -25.03
C GLY A 519 2.78 -1.99 -26.35
N GLN A 520 1.84 -1.82 -27.24
CA GLN A 520 2.01 -1.13 -28.54
C GLN A 520 1.80 0.40 -28.44
N GLN A 521 1.36 0.90 -27.32
CA GLN A 521 1.01 2.32 -27.15
C GLN A 521 2.14 3.10 -26.50
N THR A 522 2.39 4.30 -27.02
CA THR A 522 3.30 5.29 -26.39
C THR A 522 2.48 6.42 -25.80
N VAL A 523 2.56 6.59 -24.50
CA VAL A 523 2.05 7.77 -23.79
C VAL A 523 3.16 8.81 -23.79
N ALA A 524 2.88 9.99 -24.31
CA ALA A 524 3.88 11.04 -24.45
C ALA A 524 4.44 11.50 -23.09
N ALA A 525 5.65 12.05 -23.12
CA ALA A 525 6.31 12.65 -21.97
C ALA A 525 5.44 13.75 -21.35
N GLU A 526 5.29 13.72 -20.04
CA GLU A 526 4.55 14.75 -19.29
C GLU A 526 5.47 15.92 -18.85
N ASN A 527 6.79 15.66 -18.79
CA ASN A 527 7.79 16.71 -18.55
C ASN A 527 8.06 17.48 -19.86
N PRO A 528 7.83 18.81 -19.90
CA PRO A 528 8.08 19.61 -21.10
C PRO A 528 9.52 19.56 -21.60
N ASP A 529 10.50 19.42 -20.70
CA ASP A 529 11.91 19.29 -21.09
C ASP A 529 12.20 17.99 -21.83
N ALA A 530 11.59 16.89 -21.38
CA ALA A 530 11.70 15.61 -22.07
C ALA A 530 11.10 15.72 -23.47
N GLY A 531 9.95 16.36 -23.62
CA GLY A 531 9.33 16.62 -24.92
C GLY A 531 10.21 17.44 -25.85
N ARG A 532 10.87 18.50 -25.33
CA ARG A 532 11.79 19.37 -26.11
C ARG A 532 13.07 18.63 -26.53
N LEU A 533 13.63 17.79 -25.66
CA LEU A 533 14.88 17.09 -25.92
C LEU A 533 14.71 15.81 -26.75
N ALA A 534 13.53 15.20 -26.77
CA ALA A 534 13.28 13.96 -27.50
C ALA A 534 13.72 14.04 -29.00
N PRO A 535 13.34 15.05 -29.80
CA PRO A 535 13.79 15.15 -31.19
C PRO A 535 15.30 15.40 -31.33
N ILE A 536 15.92 16.09 -30.35
CA ILE A 536 17.36 16.32 -30.34
C ILE A 536 18.09 15.01 -30.11
N VAL A 537 17.73 14.29 -29.07
CA VAL A 537 18.37 13.00 -28.70
C VAL A 537 18.17 11.92 -29.76
N SER A 538 17.04 11.94 -30.48
CA SER A 538 16.74 10.98 -31.55
C SER A 538 17.41 11.33 -32.88
N SER A 539 18.04 12.51 -33.02
CA SER A 539 18.72 12.89 -34.26
C SER A 539 20.05 12.16 -34.44
N SER A 540 20.43 11.90 -35.68
CA SER A 540 21.66 11.17 -36.04
C SER A 540 22.94 12.01 -36.13
N GLY A 541 22.81 13.35 -35.94
CA GLY A 541 23.93 14.28 -36.04
C GLY A 541 24.66 14.55 -34.71
N PRO A 542 25.71 15.41 -34.74
CA PRO A 542 26.40 15.83 -33.53
C PRO A 542 25.46 16.62 -32.60
N LEU A 543 25.36 16.20 -31.34
CA LEU A 543 24.39 16.75 -30.38
C LEU A 543 24.93 17.88 -29.52
N MET A 544 26.26 18.10 -29.49
CA MET A 544 26.95 19.00 -28.56
C MET A 544 26.33 20.39 -28.49
N ALA A 545 26.22 21.07 -29.63
CA ALA A 545 25.72 22.46 -29.67
C ALA A 545 24.28 22.53 -29.13
N ARG A 546 23.41 21.67 -29.61
CA ARG A 546 21.99 21.63 -29.22
C ARG A 546 21.79 21.31 -27.75
N LEU A 547 22.59 20.39 -27.18
CA LEU A 547 22.53 20.07 -25.75
C LEU A 547 23.01 21.23 -24.88
N ARG A 548 24.06 21.95 -25.31
CA ARG A 548 24.53 23.15 -24.61
C ARG A 548 23.47 24.26 -24.62
N GLU A 549 22.88 24.55 -25.78
CA GLU A 549 21.76 25.50 -25.90
C GLU A 549 20.59 25.14 -24.98
N ALA A 550 20.34 23.84 -24.78
CA ALA A 550 19.33 23.32 -23.86
C ALA A 550 19.79 23.37 -22.38
N GLY A 551 20.96 23.89 -22.06
CA GLY A 551 21.49 24.02 -20.71
C GLY A 551 21.97 22.69 -20.10
N ILE A 552 22.30 21.71 -20.93
CA ILE A 552 22.88 20.43 -20.49
C ILE A 552 24.39 20.62 -20.28
N ARG A 553 24.87 20.22 -19.12
CA ARG A 553 26.29 20.23 -18.76
C ARG A 553 26.87 18.81 -18.64
N TYR A 554 26.05 17.85 -18.27
CA TYR A 554 26.44 16.45 -18.13
C TYR A 554 25.58 15.55 -19.00
N VAL A 555 26.22 14.55 -19.60
CA VAL A 555 25.53 13.43 -20.24
C VAL A 555 25.94 12.15 -19.53
N ILE A 556 24.97 11.47 -18.95
CA ILE A 556 25.13 10.20 -18.22
C ILE A 556 24.61 9.11 -19.13
N VAL A 557 25.47 8.14 -19.43
CA VAL A 557 25.10 6.97 -20.23
C VAL A 557 25.26 5.76 -19.35
N ASP A 558 24.16 5.19 -18.85
CA ASP A 558 24.14 4.08 -17.92
C ASP A 558 23.57 2.81 -18.56
N ALA A 559 23.86 2.62 -19.82
CA ALA A 559 23.45 1.42 -20.52
C ALA A 559 24.49 0.32 -20.41
N GLY A 560 23.99 -0.90 -20.41
CA GLY A 560 24.83 -2.09 -20.40
C GLY A 560 25.79 -2.19 -21.61
N PRO A 561 26.56 -3.25 -21.70
CA PRO A 561 27.79 -3.38 -22.54
C PRO A 561 27.63 -2.98 -23.99
N LEU A 562 26.44 -3.04 -24.57
CA LEU A 562 26.17 -2.70 -25.97
C LEU A 562 26.22 -1.21 -26.30
N LEU A 563 25.80 -0.34 -25.34
CA LEU A 563 25.81 1.10 -25.55
C LEU A 563 27.16 1.72 -25.16
N ALA A 564 27.82 1.17 -24.15
CA ALA A 564 29.21 1.53 -23.82
C ALA A 564 30.15 1.34 -25.02
N ARG A 565 29.95 0.31 -25.83
CA ARG A 565 30.69 0.11 -27.10
C ARG A 565 30.39 1.18 -28.17
N ARG A 566 29.19 1.77 -28.17
CA ARG A 566 28.79 2.82 -29.13
C ARG A 566 29.14 4.23 -28.64
N THR A 567 29.31 4.42 -27.36
CA THR A 567 29.55 5.73 -26.73
C THR A 567 31.01 5.90 -26.28
N SER A 568 31.78 4.84 -26.17
CA SER A 568 33.24 4.88 -25.92
C SER A 568 34.05 4.75 -27.22
N GLY A 569 35.03 5.61 -27.42
CA GLY A 569 35.91 5.61 -28.57
C GLY A 569 35.53 6.58 -29.71
N PRO A 570 35.84 6.28 -30.98
CA PRO A 570 35.63 7.21 -32.11
C PRO A 570 34.16 7.62 -32.32
N ALA A 571 33.22 6.72 -32.08
CA ALA A 571 31.77 7.02 -32.21
C ALA A 571 31.27 8.05 -31.18
N ALA A 572 31.78 8.01 -29.95
CA ALA A 572 31.46 9.01 -28.92
C ALA A 572 32.03 10.39 -29.29
N ARG A 573 33.23 10.46 -29.89
CA ARG A 573 33.82 11.71 -30.35
C ARG A 573 33.03 12.36 -31.48
N ALA A 574 32.43 11.55 -32.35
CA ALA A 574 31.57 12.05 -33.42
C ALA A 574 30.23 12.58 -32.92
N TRP A 575 29.70 11.99 -31.85
CA TRP A 575 28.40 12.32 -31.30
C TRP A 575 28.44 13.53 -30.31
N LEU A 576 29.48 13.56 -29.43
CA LEU A 576 29.74 14.64 -28.49
C LEU A 576 31.16 15.20 -28.69
N PRO A 577 31.42 15.89 -29.84
CA PRO A 577 32.74 16.40 -30.13
C PRO A 577 33.19 17.45 -29.12
N GLY A 578 34.35 17.26 -28.48
CA GLY A 578 34.87 18.17 -27.46
C GLY A 578 34.38 17.92 -26.03
N ALA A 579 33.52 16.92 -25.77
CA ALA A 579 33.16 16.54 -24.41
C ALA A 579 34.32 15.84 -23.68
N SER A 580 34.52 16.15 -22.41
CA SER A 580 35.49 15.47 -21.55
C SER A 580 34.82 14.29 -20.84
N VAL A 581 35.46 13.12 -20.90
CA VAL A 581 35.04 11.93 -20.14
C VAL A 581 35.50 12.11 -18.69
N LEU A 582 34.56 12.16 -17.74
CA LEU A 582 34.86 12.29 -16.32
C LEU A 582 34.92 10.96 -15.60
N LEU A 583 34.14 10.01 -16.07
CA LEU A 583 34.09 8.65 -15.56
C LEU A 583 33.75 7.70 -16.70
N ALA A 584 34.47 6.59 -16.81
CA ALA A 584 34.13 5.48 -17.69
C ALA A 584 34.33 4.18 -16.92
N ASP A 585 33.24 3.44 -16.76
CA ASP A 585 33.21 2.14 -16.13
C ASP A 585 32.44 1.17 -17.03
N ARG A 586 32.38 -0.09 -16.64
CA ARG A 586 31.70 -1.15 -17.41
C ARG A 586 30.22 -0.82 -17.71
N ASP A 587 29.55 -0.18 -16.76
CA ASP A 587 28.09 0.03 -16.77
C ASP A 587 27.70 1.51 -16.83
N LEU A 588 28.66 2.44 -16.82
CA LEU A 588 28.40 3.87 -16.72
C LEU A 588 29.50 4.69 -17.38
N VAL A 589 29.09 5.65 -18.22
CA VAL A 589 29.97 6.70 -18.75
C VAL A 589 29.38 8.07 -18.45
N VAL A 590 30.19 8.99 -17.93
CA VAL A 590 29.79 10.37 -17.64
C VAL A 590 30.64 11.31 -18.47
N TYR A 591 29.97 12.10 -19.29
CA TYR A 591 30.57 13.18 -20.09
C TYR A 591 30.26 14.53 -19.45
N ARG A 592 31.23 15.46 -19.50
CA ARG A 592 31.03 16.87 -19.24
C ARG A 592 31.12 17.64 -20.54
N LEU A 593 30.12 18.45 -20.83
CA LEU A 593 30.11 19.36 -21.96
C LEU A 593 30.91 20.65 -21.61
N PRO A 594 31.61 21.25 -22.54
CA PRO A 594 32.44 22.44 -22.32
C PRO A 594 31.65 23.67 -21.89
#